data_9254900279800ee2ab2fd16e723015a0
#
_entry.id   9254900279800ee2ab2fd16e723015a0
#
_cell.length_a   1.000
_cell.length_b   1.000
_cell.length_c   1.000
_cell.angle_alpha   90.00
_cell.angle_beta   90.00
_cell.angle_gamma   90.00
#
_symmetry.space_group_name_H-M   'P 1'
#
loop_
_entity.id
_entity.type
_entity.pdbx_description
1 polymer ?
#
loop_
_entity_poly.entity_id
_entity_poly.type
_entity_poly.pdbx_seq_one_letter_code
_entity_poly.pdbx_strand_id
1 'polypeptide(L)'
;MNTCVIFCAGGFEKLARPIDASDFILAADGGLVHLQKLGIAPHGIIGDFDSLGYIPEGAQVFPVEKDDTDSMLAVRKGLALGYRRFEIYGALDGNRLDHTIANLQTLAFISDQGAIGYLAGLRYMATTVRNGSIRFSPGATGIVSVFCLGPDAAGVSLWGLKYPLEDGTLSGNFPLGVSNHFTEDGAEIAVRTGTITVLYDIENGFPAAEEALC
;
A
#
# COMPACT_ATOMS: atom_id res chain seq x y z
N MET A 1 12.08 12.23 0.00
CA MET A 1 12.27 10.93 -0.67
C MET A 1 11.33 10.93 -1.85
N ASN A 2 11.83 10.68 -3.06
CA ASN A 2 10.98 10.69 -4.26
C ASN A 2 10.02 9.50 -4.23
N THR A 3 8.74 9.74 -4.49
CA THR A 3 7.68 8.74 -4.41
C THR A 3 7.24 8.30 -5.81
N CYS A 4 7.03 7.00 -6.00
CA CYS A 4 6.31 6.48 -7.14
C CYS A 4 4.83 6.38 -6.77
N VAL A 5 4.01 7.20 -7.43
CA VAL A 5 2.56 7.24 -7.24
C VAL A 5 1.90 6.46 -8.37
N ILE A 6 1.14 5.43 -8.04
CA ILE A 6 0.50 4.54 -9.00
C ILE A 6 -1.02 4.67 -8.87
N PHE A 7 -1.72 4.83 -9.97
CA PHE A 7 -3.18 4.79 -10.02
C PHE A 7 -3.64 3.51 -10.72
N CYS A 8 -4.49 2.74 -10.03
CA CYS A 8 -5.15 1.53 -10.52
C CYS A 8 -6.64 1.80 -10.76
N ALA A 9 -7.34 0.85 -11.41
CA ALA A 9 -8.72 1.03 -11.88
C ALA A 9 -9.81 0.97 -10.79
N GLY A 10 -9.48 0.58 -9.55
CA GLY A 10 -10.45 0.43 -8.47
C GLY A 10 -10.99 1.76 -7.92
N GLY A 11 -11.73 1.70 -6.81
CA GLY A 11 -12.34 2.88 -6.19
C GLY A 11 -11.32 3.93 -5.77
N PHE A 12 -11.56 5.18 -6.17
CA PHE A 12 -10.75 6.35 -5.83
C PHE A 12 -11.66 7.57 -5.66
N GLU A 13 -11.47 8.32 -4.59
CA GLU A 13 -12.23 9.54 -4.31
C GLU A 13 -11.32 10.76 -4.13
N LYS A 14 -10.30 10.63 -3.28
CA LYS A 14 -9.39 11.73 -2.96
C LYS A 14 -7.95 11.24 -2.78
N LEU A 15 -7.02 12.16 -2.95
CA LEU A 15 -5.61 11.95 -2.62
C LEU A 15 -5.43 12.00 -1.09
N ALA A 16 -4.63 11.11 -0.53
CA ALA A 16 -4.24 11.13 0.88
C ALA A 16 -3.22 12.25 1.19
N ARG A 17 -2.57 12.77 0.16
CA ARG A 17 -1.75 14.00 0.16
C ARG A 17 -1.74 14.65 -1.22
N PRO A 18 -1.41 15.94 -1.33
CA PRO A 18 -1.15 16.56 -2.65
C PRO A 18 -0.02 15.84 -3.39
N ILE A 19 -0.13 15.79 -4.72
CA ILE A 19 0.96 15.33 -5.60
C ILE A 19 2.07 16.38 -5.59
N ASP A 20 3.30 15.95 -5.36
CA ASP A 20 4.50 16.79 -5.43
C ASP A 20 5.12 16.76 -6.82
N ALA A 21 5.79 17.83 -7.22
CA ALA A 21 6.48 17.90 -8.53
C ALA A 21 7.61 16.88 -8.69
N SER A 22 8.12 16.33 -7.59
CA SER A 22 9.14 15.27 -7.57
C SER A 22 8.56 13.85 -7.62
N ASP A 23 7.23 13.69 -7.55
CA ASP A 23 6.58 12.39 -7.64
C ASP A 23 6.63 11.84 -9.07
N PHE A 24 6.88 10.56 -9.19
CA PHE A 24 6.81 9.84 -10.45
C PHE A 24 5.46 9.12 -10.55
N ILE A 25 4.65 9.53 -11.51
CA ILE A 25 3.25 9.11 -11.61
C ILE A 25 3.09 8.06 -12.68
N LEU A 26 2.51 6.92 -12.33
CA LEU A 26 2.15 5.84 -13.25
C LEU A 26 0.64 5.59 -13.24
N ALA A 27 0.09 5.33 -14.41
CA ALA A 27 -1.24 4.75 -14.57
C ALA A 27 -1.11 3.24 -14.85
N ALA A 28 -1.76 2.43 -14.05
CA ALA A 28 -1.93 1.00 -14.28
C ALA A 28 -3.35 0.76 -14.85
N ASP A 29 -3.40 0.35 -16.11
CA ASP A 29 -4.64 0.11 -16.87
C ASP A 29 -5.68 1.24 -16.71
N GLY A 30 -6.91 0.95 -16.28
CA GLY A 30 -7.99 1.90 -16.04
C GLY A 30 -7.70 3.02 -15.02
N GLY A 31 -6.59 2.95 -14.28
CA GLY A 31 -6.13 4.02 -13.40
C GLY A 31 -5.89 5.35 -14.12
N LEU A 32 -5.69 5.32 -15.44
CA LEU A 32 -5.60 6.51 -16.28
C LEU A 32 -6.85 7.40 -16.16
N VAL A 33 -8.03 6.82 -16.00
CA VAL A 33 -9.29 7.57 -15.88
C VAL A 33 -9.30 8.48 -14.65
N HIS A 34 -8.70 8.03 -13.54
CA HIS A 34 -8.59 8.83 -12.32
C HIS A 34 -7.66 10.04 -12.53
N LEU A 35 -6.52 9.83 -13.18
CA LEU A 35 -5.57 10.88 -13.50
C LEU A 35 -6.17 11.93 -14.46
N GLN A 36 -6.91 11.48 -15.46
CA GLN A 36 -7.62 12.38 -16.38
C GLN A 36 -8.63 13.28 -15.64
N LYS A 37 -9.40 12.72 -14.70
CA LYS A 37 -10.35 13.48 -13.87
C LYS A 37 -9.64 14.50 -12.97
N LEU A 38 -8.45 14.20 -12.51
CA LEU A 38 -7.63 15.10 -11.69
C LEU A 38 -6.87 16.15 -12.53
N GLY A 39 -6.87 16.03 -13.87
CA GLY A 39 -6.06 16.89 -14.75
C GLY A 39 -4.55 16.64 -14.61
N ILE A 40 -4.14 15.44 -14.18
CA ILE A 40 -2.75 15.07 -13.95
C ILE A 40 -2.25 14.21 -15.11
N ALA A 41 -1.15 14.60 -15.74
CA ALA A 41 -0.49 13.80 -16.77
C ALA A 41 0.43 12.76 -16.11
N PRO A 42 0.29 11.45 -16.43
CA PRO A 42 1.21 10.43 -15.93
C PRO A 42 2.55 10.49 -16.65
N HIS A 43 3.61 10.07 -15.97
CA HIS A 43 4.95 9.86 -16.56
C HIS A 43 5.04 8.53 -17.34
N GLY A 44 4.09 7.62 -17.13
CA GLY A 44 3.98 6.37 -17.86
C GLY A 44 2.61 5.73 -17.67
N ILE A 45 2.19 4.99 -18.68
CA ILE A 45 0.91 4.26 -18.73
C ILE A 45 1.24 2.80 -19.03
N ILE A 46 0.76 1.86 -18.21
CA ILE A 46 1.10 0.43 -18.27
C ILE A 46 -0.18 -0.39 -18.17
N GLY A 47 -0.35 -1.37 -19.03
CA GLY A 47 -1.49 -2.28 -18.94
C GLY A 47 -1.71 -3.07 -20.23
N ASP A 48 -2.79 -3.86 -20.25
CA ASP A 48 -3.31 -4.49 -21.46
C ASP A 48 -4.48 -3.70 -22.08
N PHE A 49 -5.07 -2.77 -21.30
CA PHE A 49 -6.11 -1.82 -21.69
C PHE A 49 -7.43 -2.47 -22.18
N ASP A 50 -7.67 -3.73 -21.80
CA ASP A 50 -8.91 -4.42 -22.11
C ASP A 50 -10.13 -3.73 -21.47
N SER A 51 -9.94 -3.18 -20.26
CA SER A 51 -10.97 -2.44 -19.52
C SER A 51 -11.28 -1.06 -20.12
N LEU A 52 -10.34 -0.42 -20.83
CA LEU A 52 -10.52 0.90 -21.44
C LEU A 52 -11.14 0.83 -22.85
N GLY A 53 -10.99 -0.30 -23.56
CA GLY A 53 -11.45 -0.46 -24.94
C GLY A 53 -10.64 0.34 -25.97
N TYR A 54 -9.55 0.98 -25.58
CA TYR A 54 -8.59 1.65 -26.46
C TYR A 54 -7.20 1.66 -25.83
N ILE A 55 -6.15 1.76 -26.65
CA ILE A 55 -4.76 1.87 -26.21
C ILE A 55 -4.40 3.36 -26.13
N PRO A 56 -4.05 3.90 -24.95
CA PRO A 56 -3.61 5.30 -24.82
C PRO A 56 -2.30 5.56 -25.57
N GLU A 57 -2.14 6.76 -26.09
CA GLU A 57 -0.90 7.16 -26.75
C GLU A 57 0.28 7.11 -25.74
N GLY A 58 1.41 6.55 -26.19
CA GLY A 58 2.62 6.40 -25.34
C GLY A 58 2.51 5.30 -24.29
N ALA A 59 1.46 4.50 -24.29
CA ALA A 59 1.30 3.40 -23.34
C ALA A 59 2.29 2.26 -23.60
N GLN A 60 2.79 1.67 -22.53
CA GLN A 60 3.51 0.41 -22.55
C GLN A 60 2.49 -0.74 -22.45
N VAL A 61 2.23 -1.38 -23.59
CA VAL A 61 1.23 -2.45 -23.71
C VAL A 61 1.85 -3.79 -23.33
N PHE A 62 1.15 -4.53 -22.49
CA PHE A 62 1.49 -5.91 -22.12
C PHE A 62 0.41 -6.88 -22.60
N PRO A 63 0.74 -8.16 -22.83
CA PRO A 63 -0.28 -9.18 -23.15
C PRO A 63 -1.31 -9.30 -22.02
N VAL A 64 -2.56 -9.65 -22.38
CA VAL A 64 -3.60 -10.00 -21.39
C VAL A 64 -3.17 -11.24 -20.60
N GLU A 65 -2.67 -12.27 -21.29
CA GLU A 65 -2.11 -13.46 -20.66
C GLU A 65 -0.68 -13.17 -20.16
N LYS A 66 -0.54 -12.93 -18.88
CA LYS A 66 0.73 -12.63 -18.19
C LYS A 66 0.66 -13.05 -16.72
N ASP A 67 1.82 -13.29 -16.12
CA ASP A 67 1.90 -13.72 -14.71
C ASP A 67 1.74 -12.56 -13.71
N ASP A 68 2.01 -11.32 -14.13
CA ASP A 68 1.93 -10.13 -13.28
C ASP A 68 0.61 -9.36 -13.52
N THR A 69 0.03 -8.81 -12.46
CA THR A 69 -1.04 -7.80 -12.56
C THR A 69 -0.48 -6.47 -13.06
N ASP A 70 -1.32 -5.57 -13.59
CA ASP A 70 -0.86 -4.25 -14.06
C ASP A 70 -0.31 -3.39 -12.92
N SER A 71 -0.88 -3.52 -11.70
CA SER A 71 -0.33 -2.89 -10.50
C SER A 71 1.07 -3.40 -10.16
N MET A 72 1.32 -4.71 -10.26
CA MET A 72 2.63 -5.31 -10.05
C MET A 72 3.64 -4.85 -11.11
N LEU A 73 3.25 -4.79 -12.38
CA LEU A 73 4.11 -4.26 -13.46
C LEU A 73 4.51 -2.81 -13.21
N ALA A 74 3.58 -1.96 -12.74
CA ALA A 74 3.86 -0.58 -12.39
C ALA A 74 4.83 -0.48 -11.21
N VAL A 75 4.66 -1.32 -10.17
CA VAL A 75 5.58 -1.41 -9.03
C VAL A 75 6.98 -1.84 -9.48
N ARG A 76 7.09 -2.90 -10.29
CA ARG A 76 8.39 -3.36 -10.84
C ARG A 76 9.10 -2.26 -11.62
N LYS A 77 8.36 -1.48 -12.41
CA LYS A 77 8.92 -0.33 -13.15
C LYS A 77 9.44 0.74 -12.19
N GLY A 78 8.69 1.10 -11.16
CA GLY A 78 9.13 2.05 -10.13
C GLY A 78 10.39 1.58 -9.41
N LEU A 79 10.44 0.30 -9.00
CA LEU A 79 11.63 -0.30 -8.36
C LEU A 79 12.86 -0.27 -9.29
N ALA A 80 12.69 -0.61 -10.57
CA ALA A 80 13.77 -0.59 -11.58
C ALA A 80 14.31 0.82 -11.81
N LEU A 81 13.47 1.85 -11.64
CA LEU A 81 13.86 3.27 -11.69
C LEU A 81 14.48 3.78 -10.37
N GLY A 82 14.58 2.92 -9.34
CA GLY A 82 15.21 3.24 -8.07
C GLY A 82 14.28 3.82 -7.00
N TYR A 83 12.98 3.88 -7.24
CA TYR A 83 12.03 4.31 -6.22
C TYR A 83 11.95 3.29 -5.09
N ARG A 84 11.81 3.81 -3.84
CA ARG A 84 11.69 3.00 -2.61
C ARG A 84 10.49 3.38 -1.76
N ARG A 85 9.67 4.31 -2.23
CA ARG A 85 8.38 4.67 -1.64
C ARG A 85 7.30 4.61 -2.72
N PHE A 86 6.22 3.88 -2.43
CA PHE A 86 5.10 3.67 -3.34
C PHE A 86 3.79 4.09 -2.68
N GLU A 87 2.99 4.86 -3.39
CA GLU A 87 1.62 5.22 -3.01
C GLU A 87 0.69 4.77 -4.13
N ILE A 88 -0.18 3.81 -3.85
CA ILE A 88 -0.98 3.12 -4.84
C ILE A 88 -2.45 3.40 -4.55
N TYR A 89 -3.07 4.18 -5.42
CA TYR A 89 -4.47 4.56 -5.36
C TYR A 89 -5.33 3.66 -6.25
N GLY A 90 -6.61 3.44 -5.86
CA GLY A 90 -7.53 2.60 -6.63
C GLY A 90 -7.15 1.12 -6.64
N ALA A 91 -6.45 0.64 -5.60
CA ALA A 91 -5.97 -0.73 -5.49
C ALA A 91 -6.54 -1.52 -4.29
N LEU A 92 -7.25 -0.83 -3.38
CA LEU A 92 -7.82 -1.45 -2.16
C LEU A 92 -9.33 -1.67 -2.26
N ASP A 93 -10.02 -0.81 -2.99
CA ASP A 93 -11.47 -0.85 -3.18
C ASP A 93 -11.81 -1.12 -4.64
N GLY A 94 -12.77 -2.01 -4.87
CA GLY A 94 -13.21 -2.35 -6.21
C GLY A 94 -14.15 -3.56 -6.22
N ASN A 95 -14.70 -3.88 -7.39
CA ASN A 95 -15.60 -5.02 -7.57
C ASN A 95 -14.85 -6.37 -7.62
N ARG A 96 -13.54 -6.35 -7.66
CA ARG A 96 -12.65 -7.51 -7.80
C ARG A 96 -11.89 -7.75 -6.49
N LEU A 97 -12.46 -8.57 -5.59
CA LEU A 97 -11.82 -8.93 -4.31
C LEU A 97 -10.48 -9.65 -4.51
N ASP A 98 -10.37 -10.46 -5.58
CA ASP A 98 -9.12 -11.11 -5.98
C ASP A 98 -7.99 -10.10 -6.25
N HIS A 99 -8.29 -8.98 -6.92
CA HIS A 99 -7.31 -7.89 -7.12
C HIS A 99 -6.94 -7.20 -5.80
N THR A 100 -7.89 -7.01 -4.88
CA THR A 100 -7.58 -6.48 -3.54
C THR A 100 -6.57 -7.37 -2.81
N ILE A 101 -6.79 -8.69 -2.83
CA ILE A 101 -5.88 -9.68 -2.23
C ILE A 101 -4.51 -9.64 -2.91
N ALA A 102 -4.46 -9.62 -4.25
CA ALA A 102 -3.22 -9.52 -5.02
C ALA A 102 -2.45 -8.22 -4.71
N ASN A 103 -3.15 -7.10 -4.52
CA ASN A 103 -2.52 -5.83 -4.16
C ASN A 103 -1.95 -5.84 -2.73
N LEU A 104 -2.58 -6.55 -1.77
CA LEU A 104 -1.97 -6.79 -0.45
C LEU A 104 -0.69 -7.64 -0.57
N GLN A 105 -0.66 -8.64 -1.47
CA GLN A 105 0.57 -9.39 -1.77
C GLN A 105 1.63 -8.49 -2.43
N THR A 106 1.20 -7.53 -3.27
CA THR A 106 2.10 -6.54 -3.88
C THR A 106 2.77 -5.66 -2.82
N LEU A 107 2.08 -5.29 -1.73
CA LEU A 107 2.72 -4.60 -0.60
C LEU A 107 3.80 -5.45 0.06
N ALA A 108 3.54 -6.73 0.28
CA ALA A 108 4.54 -7.65 0.82
C ALA A 108 5.77 -7.75 -0.11
N PHE A 109 5.54 -7.85 -1.43
CA PHE A 109 6.60 -7.82 -2.42
C PHE A 109 7.43 -6.53 -2.36
N ILE A 110 6.79 -5.35 -2.25
CA ILE A 110 7.48 -4.07 -2.10
C ILE A 110 8.40 -4.08 -0.87
N SER A 111 7.91 -4.57 0.27
CA SER A 111 8.71 -4.63 1.50
C SER A 111 9.86 -5.63 1.42
N ASP A 112 9.70 -6.73 0.68
CA ASP A 112 10.78 -7.69 0.39
C ASP A 112 11.91 -7.08 -0.47
N GLN A 113 11.61 -6.02 -1.23
CA GLN A 113 12.59 -5.27 -2.01
C GLN A 113 13.25 -4.11 -1.22
N GLY A 114 13.07 -4.05 0.11
CA GLY A 114 13.58 -2.97 0.95
C GLY A 114 12.93 -1.61 0.63
N ALA A 115 11.67 -1.62 0.24
CA ALA A 115 10.89 -0.43 -0.07
C ALA A 115 9.62 -0.38 0.78
N ILE A 116 8.99 0.78 0.89
CA ILE A 116 7.71 0.92 1.57
C ILE A 116 6.59 1.19 0.57
N GLY A 117 5.47 0.49 0.74
CA GLY A 117 4.26 0.65 -0.06
C GLY A 117 3.05 0.99 0.77
N TYR A 118 2.16 1.81 0.20
CA TYR A 118 0.86 2.12 0.76
C TYR A 118 -0.21 1.92 -0.30
N LEU A 119 -1.28 1.20 0.03
CA LEU A 119 -2.53 1.20 -0.73
C LEU A 119 -3.45 2.23 -0.11
N ALA A 120 -3.92 3.19 -0.90
CA ALA A 120 -4.90 4.17 -0.47
C ALA A 120 -6.26 3.85 -1.13
N GLY A 121 -7.23 3.48 -0.32
CA GLY A 121 -8.60 3.20 -0.74
C GLY A 121 -9.55 4.36 -0.47
N LEU A 122 -10.86 4.08 -0.49
CA LEU A 122 -11.90 5.09 -0.23
C LEU A 122 -11.96 5.49 1.25
N ARG A 123 -11.79 4.52 2.14
CA ARG A 123 -11.90 4.71 3.58
C ARG A 123 -10.64 4.28 4.33
N TYR A 124 -9.98 3.27 3.84
CA TYR A 124 -8.85 2.65 4.53
C TYR A 124 -7.56 2.81 3.74
N MET A 125 -6.47 2.77 4.47
CA MET A 125 -5.13 2.55 3.94
C MET A 125 -4.59 1.22 4.41
N ALA A 126 -3.73 0.62 3.60
CA ALA A 126 -2.95 -0.55 3.99
C ALA A 126 -1.46 -0.30 3.73
N THR A 127 -0.62 -0.84 4.61
CA THR A 127 0.84 -0.89 4.43
C THR A 127 1.39 -2.19 4.99
N THR A 128 2.62 -2.54 4.64
CA THR A 128 3.34 -3.66 5.25
C THR A 128 4.57 -3.16 5.99
N VAL A 129 4.86 -3.84 7.09
CA VAL A 129 6.07 -3.64 7.89
C VAL A 129 6.84 -4.95 7.91
N ARG A 130 8.10 -4.91 7.51
CA ARG A 130 9.00 -6.06 7.52
C ARG A 130 10.23 -5.76 8.36
N ASN A 131 10.46 -6.54 9.42
CA ASN A 131 11.62 -6.39 10.31
C ASN A 131 11.88 -4.93 10.68
N GLY A 132 10.87 -4.22 11.21
CA GLY A 132 10.95 -2.79 11.48
C GLY A 132 9.72 -2.28 12.18
N SER A 133 9.47 -0.98 12.11
CA SER A 133 8.29 -0.36 12.71
C SER A 133 7.69 0.76 11.84
N ILE A 134 6.43 1.07 12.13
CA ILE A 134 5.76 2.30 11.68
C ILE A 134 5.23 3.06 12.89
N ARG A 135 5.23 4.38 12.78
CA ARG A 135 4.71 5.28 13.83
C ARG A 135 3.64 6.18 13.29
N PHE A 136 2.55 6.23 14.03
CA PHE A 136 1.47 7.18 13.86
C PHE A 136 1.63 8.32 14.85
N SER A 137 1.44 9.55 14.37
CA SER A 137 1.53 10.75 15.20
C SER A 137 0.43 10.80 16.27
N PRO A 138 0.64 11.53 17.37
CA PRO A 138 -0.45 11.87 18.28
C PRO A 138 -1.65 12.47 17.52
N GLY A 139 -2.85 12.08 17.93
CA GLY A 139 -4.09 12.45 17.26
C GLY A 139 -4.57 11.44 16.19
N ALA A 140 -3.83 10.36 15.94
CA ALA A 140 -4.35 9.25 15.15
C ALA A 140 -5.60 8.64 15.83
N THR A 141 -6.63 8.36 15.03
CA THR A 141 -7.94 7.91 15.53
C THR A 141 -8.51 6.76 14.72
N GLY A 142 -9.57 6.16 15.23
CA GLY A 142 -10.33 5.12 14.53
C GLY A 142 -9.75 3.73 14.74
N ILE A 143 -10.10 2.83 13.82
CA ILE A 143 -9.74 1.43 13.86
C ILE A 143 -8.39 1.22 13.20
N VAL A 144 -7.58 0.34 13.80
CA VAL A 144 -6.38 -0.20 13.20
C VAL A 144 -6.39 -1.72 13.34
N SER A 145 -6.05 -2.43 12.28
CA SER A 145 -5.96 -3.90 12.28
C SER A 145 -4.59 -4.33 11.79
N VAL A 146 -4.02 -5.32 12.46
CA VAL A 146 -2.69 -5.86 12.14
C VAL A 146 -2.83 -7.33 11.80
N PHE A 147 -2.37 -7.70 10.61
CA PHE A 147 -2.47 -9.06 10.08
C PHE A 147 -1.08 -9.63 9.79
N CYS A 148 -0.97 -10.95 9.91
CA CYS A 148 0.09 -11.71 9.27
C CYS A 148 -0.53 -12.42 8.06
N LEU A 149 -0.11 -12.07 6.84
CA LEU A 149 -0.65 -12.64 5.58
C LEU A 149 0.29 -13.68 4.95
N GLY A 150 1.27 -14.13 5.69
CA GLY A 150 2.28 -15.09 5.24
C GLY A 150 2.75 -15.99 6.38
N PRO A 151 4.03 -16.35 6.40
CA PRO A 151 4.65 -17.05 7.54
C PRO A 151 4.50 -16.26 8.83
N ASP A 152 4.51 -16.96 9.97
CA ASP A 152 4.37 -16.33 11.28
C ASP A 152 5.35 -15.17 11.48
N ALA A 153 4.84 -14.09 12.04
CA ALA A 153 5.61 -12.88 12.40
C ALA A 153 5.86 -12.88 13.91
N ALA A 154 7.13 -12.80 14.32
CA ALA A 154 7.54 -12.87 15.71
C ALA A 154 8.10 -11.54 16.22
N GLY A 155 7.96 -11.30 17.53
CA GLY A 155 8.37 -10.03 18.14
C GLY A 155 7.49 -8.87 17.72
N VAL A 156 6.20 -9.14 17.54
CA VAL A 156 5.22 -8.11 17.21
C VAL A 156 4.87 -7.34 18.46
N SER A 157 5.00 -6.02 18.39
CA SER A 157 4.63 -5.12 19.48
C SER A 157 3.73 -4.01 18.98
N LEU A 158 2.68 -3.74 19.74
CA LEU A 158 1.63 -2.75 19.44
C LEU A 158 1.55 -1.80 20.64
N TRP A 159 2.13 -0.62 20.51
CA TRP A 159 2.08 0.42 21.55
C TRP A 159 1.14 1.56 21.14
N GLY A 160 0.54 2.22 22.12
CA GLY A 160 -0.40 3.33 21.88
C GLY A 160 -1.73 2.87 21.27
N LEU A 161 -2.06 1.59 21.42
CA LEU A 161 -3.31 1.00 20.99
C LEU A 161 -4.12 0.51 22.20
N LYS A 162 -5.43 0.48 22.06
CA LYS A 162 -6.37 0.02 23.11
C LYS A 162 -6.09 -1.40 23.58
N TYR A 163 -5.67 -2.27 22.68
CA TYR A 163 -5.29 -3.66 22.95
C TYR A 163 -3.80 -3.80 22.63
N PRO A 164 -2.91 -3.50 23.60
CA PRO A 164 -1.47 -3.59 23.39
C PRO A 164 -1.03 -5.06 23.24
N LEU A 165 0.07 -5.24 22.52
CA LEU A 165 0.77 -6.51 22.41
C LEU A 165 2.26 -6.22 22.66
N GLU A 166 2.94 -7.11 23.38
CA GLU A 166 4.38 -6.98 23.64
C GLU A 166 5.08 -8.30 23.26
N ASP A 167 6.02 -8.20 22.35
CA ASP A 167 6.85 -9.32 21.85
C ASP A 167 6.05 -10.56 21.45
N GLY A 168 4.86 -10.37 20.89
CA GLY A 168 3.93 -11.45 20.54
C GLY A 168 4.26 -12.10 19.19
N THR A 169 3.48 -13.14 18.86
CA THR A 169 3.50 -13.78 17.55
C THR A 169 2.15 -13.60 16.87
N LEU A 170 2.16 -13.14 15.62
CA LEU A 170 0.99 -13.17 14.75
C LEU A 170 1.14 -14.28 13.74
N SER A 171 0.10 -15.10 13.61
CA SER A 171 0.07 -16.22 12.67
C SER A 171 -0.86 -15.93 11.50
N GLY A 172 -0.49 -16.40 10.30
CA GLY A 172 -1.28 -16.23 9.09
C GLY A 172 -2.64 -16.93 9.09
N ASN A 173 -2.89 -17.83 10.05
CA ASN A 173 -4.13 -18.58 10.18
C ASN A 173 -5.01 -18.14 11.38
N PHE A 174 -4.61 -17.08 12.11
CA PHE A 174 -5.35 -16.62 13.29
C PHE A 174 -5.42 -15.07 13.33
N PRO A 175 -6.62 -14.45 13.27
CA PRO A 175 -6.80 -13.01 13.15
C PRO A 175 -6.73 -12.28 14.51
N LEU A 176 -5.62 -12.41 15.24
CA LEU A 176 -5.46 -11.85 16.59
C LEU A 176 -5.49 -10.32 16.62
N GLY A 177 -4.90 -9.65 15.61
CA GLY A 177 -4.69 -8.20 15.60
C GLY A 177 -5.84 -7.38 14.99
N VAL A 178 -7.04 -7.96 14.84
CA VAL A 178 -8.17 -7.29 14.17
C VAL A 178 -8.92 -6.36 15.13
N SER A 179 -9.38 -5.21 14.60
CA SER A 179 -10.27 -4.26 15.30
C SER A 179 -9.66 -3.69 16.58
N ASN A 180 -8.38 -3.36 16.55
CA ASN A 180 -7.76 -2.54 17.56
C ASN A 180 -8.12 -1.04 17.32
N HIS A 181 -7.78 -0.17 18.23
CA HIS A 181 -8.07 1.27 18.17
C HIS A 181 -6.85 2.08 18.56
N PHE A 182 -6.65 3.23 17.90
CA PHE A 182 -5.68 4.20 18.35
C PHE A 182 -6.08 4.79 19.71
N THR A 183 -5.07 5.17 20.51
CA THR A 183 -5.22 6.05 21.65
C THR A 183 -4.71 7.45 21.29
N GLU A 184 -4.94 8.46 22.15
CA GLU A 184 -4.63 9.85 21.84
C GLU A 184 -3.12 10.16 21.71
N ASP A 185 -2.25 9.31 22.26
CA ASP A 185 -0.80 9.55 22.34
C ASP A 185 -0.02 9.17 21.07
N GLY A 186 -0.72 8.73 20.01
CA GLY A 186 -0.13 8.12 18.82
C GLY A 186 0.16 6.64 19.06
N ALA A 187 0.75 5.98 18.05
CA ALA A 187 1.00 4.53 18.12
C ALA A 187 2.30 4.14 17.43
N GLU A 188 2.92 3.07 17.91
CA GLU A 188 3.98 2.37 17.22
C GLU A 188 3.58 0.89 17.02
N ILE A 189 3.77 0.41 15.79
CA ILE A 189 3.50 -0.96 15.39
C ILE A 189 4.81 -1.52 14.83
N ALA A 190 5.35 -2.52 15.51
CA ALA A 190 6.67 -3.07 15.21
C ALA A 190 6.62 -4.60 15.03
N VAL A 191 7.55 -5.12 14.23
CA VAL A 191 7.82 -6.55 14.07
C VAL A 191 9.32 -6.79 14.00
N ARG A 192 9.84 -7.68 14.87
CA ARG A 192 11.26 -8.02 14.88
C ARG A 192 11.63 -8.96 13.74
N THR A 193 10.80 -9.95 13.47
CA THR A 193 11.05 -10.97 12.43
C THR A 193 9.78 -11.29 11.69
N GLY A 194 9.81 -11.15 10.38
CA GLY A 194 8.66 -11.43 9.50
C GLY A 194 8.02 -10.17 8.95
N THR A 195 6.82 -10.33 8.38
CA THR A 195 6.07 -9.26 7.73
C THR A 195 4.66 -9.20 8.28
N ILE A 196 4.22 -8.02 8.68
CA ILE A 196 2.84 -7.74 9.08
C ILE A 196 2.22 -6.73 8.14
N THR A 197 0.91 -6.83 7.95
CA THR A 197 0.10 -5.88 7.18
C THR A 197 -0.76 -5.08 8.15
N VAL A 198 -0.71 -3.76 8.03
CA VAL A 198 -1.46 -2.83 8.87
C VAL A 198 -2.52 -2.15 8.03
N LEU A 199 -3.77 -2.26 8.44
CA LEU A 199 -4.95 -1.63 7.84
C LEU A 199 -5.49 -0.58 8.82
N TYR A 200 -5.75 0.64 8.35
CA TYR A 200 -6.18 1.76 9.20
C TYR A 200 -6.98 2.80 8.41
N ASP A 201 -7.69 3.70 9.11
CA ASP A 201 -8.49 4.75 8.47
C ASP A 201 -7.59 5.74 7.71
N ILE A 202 -7.96 6.09 6.46
CA ILE A 202 -7.20 6.96 5.55
C ILE A 202 -6.93 8.36 6.12
N GLU A 203 -7.77 8.83 7.03
CA GLU A 203 -7.62 10.14 7.67
C GLU A 203 -6.33 10.25 8.53
N ASN A 204 -5.73 9.12 8.90
CA ASN A 204 -4.44 9.10 9.62
C ASN A 204 -3.23 9.34 8.68
N GLY A 205 -3.44 9.40 7.36
CA GLY A 205 -2.38 9.66 6.39
C GLY A 205 -1.29 8.58 6.36
N PHE A 206 -0.09 8.99 6.02
CA PHE A 206 1.06 8.09 5.89
C PHE A 206 1.88 8.06 7.18
N PRO A 207 1.96 6.93 7.90
CA PRO A 207 2.81 6.81 9.08
C PRO A 207 4.30 6.91 8.71
N ALA A 208 5.12 7.35 9.65
CA ALA A 208 6.56 7.29 9.52
C ALA A 208 7.03 5.84 9.62
N ALA A 209 7.85 5.40 8.68
CA ALA A 209 8.44 4.07 8.69
C ALA A 209 9.90 4.13 9.16
N GLU A 210 10.29 3.17 10.01
CA GLU A 210 11.66 2.98 10.45
C GLU A 210 12.06 1.53 10.18
N GLU A 211 13.18 1.34 9.47
CA GLU A 211 13.78 0.02 9.33
C GLU A 211 14.41 -0.38 10.67
N ALA A 212 14.37 -1.68 11.00
CA ALA A 212 15.12 -2.17 12.15
C ALA A 212 16.61 -1.86 11.94
N LEU A 213 17.21 -1.16 12.88
CA LEU A 213 18.67 -1.04 12.93
C LEU A 213 19.23 -2.45 13.06
N CYS A 214 19.93 -2.90 12.04
CA CYS A 214 20.68 -4.16 12.04
C CYS A 214 21.76 -4.18 13.11
#